data_a66be35ea9c28447f10454028030871f
#
_entry.id   a66be35ea9c28447f10454028030871f
#
_cell.length_a   1.000
_cell.length_b   1.000
_cell.length_c   1.000
_cell.angle_alpha   90.00
_cell.angle_beta   90.00
_cell.angle_gamma   90.00
#
_symmetry.space_group_name_H-M   'P 1'
#
loop_
_entity.id
_entity.type
_entity.pdbx_description
1 polymer ?
#
loop_
_entity_poly.entity_id
_entity_poly.type
_entity_poly.pdbx_seq_one_letter_code
_entity_poly.pdbx_strand_id
1 'polypeptide(L)'
;GSASDRPYPNHGSPFRWAIEDGCIDPKRSIQVGMRGMMSSEHDYDFANEHGLKHILAVDMHHMGIKKTADIIRETVGNNPVMVTFDIDFVDPMFAPGTGTPVPGGFTSFETLELIRLALTGLNTVGFDLVEVAPNYDPSEITELLASRIVHEFIALLACKKAGITEYAYRGKE
;
A
#
# COMPACT_ATOMS: atom_id res chain seq x y z
N GLY A 1 -18.32 19.60 6.87
CA GLY A 1 -17.50 20.80 6.81
C GLY A 1 -17.75 21.58 5.54
N SER A 2 -17.50 22.87 5.51
CA SER A 2 -17.66 23.67 4.28
C SER A 2 -16.47 23.38 3.34
N ALA A 3 -16.62 23.62 2.03
CA ALA A 3 -15.52 23.46 1.06
C ALA A 3 -14.28 24.31 1.43
N SER A 4 -14.42 25.28 2.34
CA SER A 4 -13.35 26.11 2.87
C SER A 4 -12.43 25.41 3.87
N ASP A 5 -12.83 24.25 4.43
CA ASP A 5 -12.10 23.54 5.48
C ASP A 5 -11.23 22.41 4.92
N ARG A 6 -11.29 22.16 3.59
CA ARG A 6 -10.45 21.17 2.93
C ARG A 6 -9.01 21.68 2.81
N PRO A 7 -8.02 20.82 3.09
CA PRO A 7 -6.63 21.19 2.85
C PRO A 7 -6.40 21.48 1.36
N TYR A 8 -5.50 22.41 1.06
CA TYR A 8 -5.12 22.66 -0.33
C TYR A 8 -4.61 21.35 -0.98
N PRO A 9 -4.96 21.07 -2.25
CA PRO A 9 -4.50 19.84 -2.92
C PRO A 9 -3.00 19.73 -2.90
N ASN A 10 -2.51 18.61 -2.37
CA ASN A 10 -1.09 18.25 -2.34
C ASN A 10 -0.95 16.73 -2.35
N HIS A 11 0.28 16.20 -2.46
CA HIS A 11 0.53 14.77 -2.53
C HIS A 11 0.06 13.97 -1.30
N GLY A 12 -0.13 14.63 -0.13
CA GLY A 12 -0.63 13.99 1.09
C GLY A 12 -2.17 14.04 1.26
N SER A 13 -2.92 14.65 0.33
CA SER A 13 -4.37 14.88 0.52
C SER A 13 -5.32 14.05 -0.37
N PRO A 14 -4.90 13.23 -1.34
CA PRO A 14 -5.82 12.63 -2.31
C PRO A 14 -6.85 11.71 -1.66
N PHE A 15 -6.45 10.89 -0.68
CA PHE A 15 -7.37 9.96 0.00
C PHE A 15 -8.37 10.68 0.90
N ARG A 16 -7.96 11.76 1.57
CA ARG A 16 -8.90 12.60 2.31
C ARG A 16 -9.99 13.12 1.39
N TRP A 17 -9.62 13.65 0.24
CA TRP A 17 -10.59 14.17 -0.73
C TRP A 17 -11.50 13.07 -1.29
N ALA A 18 -10.92 11.91 -1.62
CA ALA A 18 -11.69 10.78 -2.12
C ALA A 18 -12.71 10.25 -1.09
N ILE A 19 -12.38 10.29 0.21
CA ILE A 19 -13.29 9.95 1.30
C ILE A 19 -14.39 11.00 1.43
N GLU A 20 -14.04 12.29 1.49
CA GLU A 20 -14.99 13.39 1.63
C GLU A 20 -15.97 13.49 0.44
N ASP A 21 -15.51 13.14 -0.77
CA ASP A 21 -16.33 13.11 -1.98
C ASP A 21 -17.10 11.78 -2.15
N GLY A 22 -16.95 10.83 -1.23
CA GLY A 22 -17.64 9.53 -1.27
C GLY A 22 -17.15 8.59 -2.38
N CYS A 23 -15.95 8.83 -2.92
CA CYS A 23 -15.35 7.98 -3.97
C CYS A 23 -14.84 6.66 -3.44
N ILE A 24 -14.42 6.61 -2.17
CA ILE A 24 -13.95 5.40 -1.47
C ILE A 24 -14.67 5.23 -0.13
N ASP A 25 -14.86 3.99 0.27
CA ASP A 25 -15.39 3.64 1.59
C ASP A 25 -14.22 3.52 2.59
N PRO A 26 -14.05 4.45 3.53
CA PRO A 26 -12.94 4.41 4.48
C PRO A 26 -12.99 3.19 5.40
N LYS A 27 -14.18 2.68 5.72
CA LYS A 27 -14.34 1.48 6.59
C LYS A 27 -13.93 0.17 5.89
N ARG A 28 -13.81 0.20 4.56
CA ARG A 28 -13.33 -0.90 3.72
C ARG A 28 -11.98 -0.59 3.08
N SER A 29 -11.29 0.41 3.60
CA SER A 29 -9.97 0.84 3.17
C SER A 29 -8.96 0.71 4.30
N ILE A 30 -7.71 0.51 3.94
CA ILE A 30 -6.62 0.36 4.89
C ILE A 30 -5.32 0.91 4.30
N GLN A 31 -4.56 1.63 5.12
CA GLN A 31 -3.20 2.06 4.84
C GLN A 31 -2.23 1.24 5.67
N VAL A 32 -1.14 0.78 5.07
CA VAL A 32 -0.15 -0.06 5.76
C VAL A 32 1.27 0.43 5.50
N GLY A 33 2.15 0.25 6.48
CA GLY A 33 3.55 0.64 6.37
C GLY A 33 3.83 2.10 6.69
N MET A 34 2.85 2.81 7.25
CA MET A 34 2.99 4.21 7.62
C MET A 34 4.13 4.40 8.60
N ARG A 35 5.05 5.30 8.28
CA ARG A 35 6.20 5.66 9.11
C ARG A 35 6.71 7.06 8.80
N GLY A 36 7.69 7.51 9.55
CA GLY A 36 8.26 8.84 9.43
C GLY A 36 7.89 9.73 10.61
N MET A 37 8.30 11.00 10.54
CA MET A 37 7.98 11.96 11.57
C MET A 37 6.53 12.41 11.45
N MET A 38 5.81 12.35 12.54
CA MET A 38 4.50 12.98 12.66
C MET A 38 4.68 14.49 12.85
N SER A 39 3.84 15.25 12.17
CA SER A 39 3.80 16.71 12.31
C SER A 39 3.10 17.11 13.62
N SER A 40 2.12 16.30 14.03
CA SER A 40 1.37 16.50 15.28
C SER A 40 0.75 15.18 15.76
N GLU A 41 0.25 15.19 16.99
CA GLU A 41 -0.54 14.10 17.55
C GLU A 41 -1.90 13.91 16.83
N HIS A 42 -2.31 14.86 16.00
CA HIS A 42 -3.56 14.89 15.27
C HIS A 42 -3.48 14.32 13.83
N ASP A 43 -2.31 13.87 13.40
CA ASP A 43 -2.10 13.45 12.00
C ASP A 43 -3.00 12.28 11.57
N TYR A 44 -3.46 11.45 12.52
CA TYR A 44 -4.38 10.34 12.25
C TYR A 44 -5.84 10.61 12.62
N ASP A 45 -6.18 11.79 13.14
CA ASP A 45 -7.56 12.09 13.61
C ASP A 45 -8.57 11.91 12.49
N PHE A 46 -8.30 12.43 11.30
CA PHE A 46 -9.18 12.27 10.15
C PHE A 46 -9.43 10.79 9.79
N ALA A 47 -8.37 9.99 9.76
CA ALA A 47 -8.47 8.55 9.47
C ALA A 47 -9.32 7.84 10.53
N ASN A 48 -9.08 8.13 11.80
CA ASN A 48 -9.80 7.56 12.93
C ASN A 48 -11.29 7.94 12.92
N GLU A 49 -11.60 9.21 12.70
CA GLU A 49 -12.98 9.73 12.65
C GLU A 49 -13.81 9.10 11.53
N HIS A 50 -13.19 8.79 10.39
CA HIS A 50 -13.87 8.18 9.26
C HIS A 50 -13.81 6.63 9.26
N GLY A 51 -13.07 6.05 10.21
CA GLY A 51 -12.91 4.60 10.32
C GLY A 51 -11.96 4.00 9.26
N LEU A 52 -11.08 4.83 8.67
CA LEU A 52 -9.98 4.36 7.81
C LEU A 52 -8.95 3.66 8.70
N LYS A 53 -8.74 2.38 8.45
CA LYS A 53 -7.74 1.61 9.19
C LYS A 53 -6.32 1.96 8.71
N HIS A 54 -5.38 2.01 9.64
CA HIS A 54 -3.97 2.14 9.33
C HIS A 54 -3.13 1.19 10.19
N ILE A 55 -2.01 0.71 9.66
CA ILE A 55 -1.04 -0.12 10.37
C ILE A 55 0.33 0.53 10.18
N LEU A 56 0.96 0.88 11.28
CA LEU A 56 2.30 1.46 11.26
C LEU A 56 3.34 0.40 10.86
N ALA A 57 4.44 0.84 10.23
CA ALA A 57 5.53 -0.06 9.86
C ALA A 57 6.08 -0.83 11.07
N VAL A 58 6.21 -0.19 12.22
CA VAL A 58 6.66 -0.83 13.46
C VAL A 58 5.74 -1.97 13.88
N ASP A 59 4.42 -1.79 13.79
CA ASP A 59 3.46 -2.83 14.11
C ASP A 59 3.52 -3.99 13.12
N MET A 60 3.71 -3.67 11.83
CA MET A 60 3.90 -4.69 10.80
C MET A 60 5.16 -5.53 11.03
N HIS A 61 6.28 -4.90 11.41
CA HIS A 61 7.51 -5.63 11.77
C HIS A 61 7.31 -6.59 12.94
N HIS A 62 6.52 -6.19 13.95
CA HIS A 62 6.22 -7.04 15.08
C HIS A 62 5.22 -8.17 14.77
N MET A 63 4.19 -7.90 13.99
CA MET A 63 3.16 -8.91 13.70
C MET A 63 3.50 -9.81 12.50
N GLY A 64 4.36 -9.34 11.61
CA GLY A 64 4.80 -10.03 10.39
C GLY A 64 3.86 -9.88 9.19
N ILE A 65 4.44 -10.13 8.02
CA ILE A 65 3.78 -9.92 6.70
C ILE A 65 2.48 -10.72 6.55
N LYS A 66 2.48 -11.98 7.01
CA LYS A 66 1.29 -12.83 6.89
C LYS A 66 0.09 -12.26 7.66
N LYS A 67 0.30 -11.86 8.91
CA LYS A 67 -0.76 -11.28 9.74
C LYS A 67 -1.26 -9.97 9.16
N THR A 68 -0.36 -9.13 8.64
CA THR A 68 -0.72 -7.90 7.94
C THR A 68 -1.60 -8.21 6.72
N ALA A 69 -1.23 -9.18 5.89
CA ALA A 69 -2.02 -9.61 4.75
C ALA A 69 -3.43 -10.08 5.14
N ASP A 70 -3.54 -10.86 6.22
CA ASP A 70 -4.83 -11.33 6.74
C ASP A 70 -5.73 -10.14 7.14
N ILE A 71 -5.17 -9.12 7.82
CA ILE A 71 -5.91 -7.91 8.22
C ILE A 71 -6.35 -7.09 7.00
N ILE A 72 -5.51 -6.96 5.97
CA ILE A 72 -5.88 -6.30 4.72
C ILE A 72 -7.09 -7.00 4.10
N ARG A 73 -7.03 -8.32 3.94
CA ARG A 73 -8.09 -9.13 3.35
C ARG A 73 -9.41 -9.03 4.14
N GLU A 74 -9.33 -9.11 5.45
CA GLU A 74 -10.47 -8.92 6.35
C GLU A 74 -11.12 -7.53 6.18
N THR A 75 -10.29 -6.48 6.08
CA THR A 75 -10.78 -5.10 6.01
C THR A 75 -11.50 -4.84 4.69
N VAL A 76 -10.90 -5.21 3.55
CA VAL A 76 -11.49 -4.93 2.24
C VAL A 76 -12.60 -5.92 1.85
N GLY A 77 -12.54 -7.15 2.35
CA GLY A 77 -13.53 -8.20 2.06
C GLY A 77 -13.63 -8.49 0.56
N ASN A 78 -14.87 -8.68 0.09
CA ASN A 78 -15.16 -9.02 -1.32
C ASN A 78 -15.49 -7.79 -2.19
N ASN A 79 -15.27 -6.58 -1.68
CA ASN A 79 -15.56 -5.35 -2.43
C ASN A 79 -14.58 -5.16 -3.59
N PRO A 80 -14.93 -4.33 -4.59
CA PRO A 80 -13.95 -3.85 -5.56
C PRO A 80 -12.82 -3.09 -4.86
N VAL A 81 -11.57 -3.46 -5.16
CA VAL A 81 -10.39 -2.89 -4.52
C VAL A 81 -9.53 -2.17 -5.56
N MET A 82 -9.27 -0.89 -5.29
CA MET A 82 -8.18 -0.14 -5.90
C MET A 82 -6.97 -0.26 -5.01
N VAL A 83 -5.84 -0.66 -5.57
CA VAL A 83 -4.56 -0.73 -4.85
C VAL A 83 -3.70 0.44 -5.30
N THR A 84 -3.21 1.23 -4.35
CA THR A 84 -2.18 2.22 -4.59
C THR A 84 -0.93 1.81 -3.83
N PHE A 85 0.18 1.75 -4.53
CA PHE A 85 1.45 1.32 -3.97
C PHE A 85 2.48 2.45 -4.08
N ASP A 86 2.87 2.96 -2.92
CA ASP A 86 3.95 3.93 -2.83
C ASP A 86 5.28 3.19 -2.71
N ILE A 87 6.26 3.52 -3.58
CA ILE A 87 7.55 2.82 -3.58
C ILE A 87 8.34 3.10 -2.31
N ASP A 88 8.07 4.20 -1.62
CA ASP A 88 8.71 4.52 -0.36
C ASP A 88 8.27 3.61 0.81
N PHE A 89 7.23 2.77 0.64
CA PHE A 89 6.94 1.64 1.55
C PHE A 89 8.17 0.75 1.76
N VAL A 90 8.96 0.60 0.73
CA VAL A 90 10.21 -0.17 0.74
C VAL A 90 11.29 0.61 1.47
N ASP A 91 12.14 -0.09 2.22
CA ASP A 91 13.28 0.56 2.89
C ASP A 91 14.24 1.18 1.87
N PRO A 92 14.79 2.37 2.12
CA PRO A 92 15.71 3.05 1.21
C PRO A 92 16.95 2.24 0.83
N MET A 93 17.30 1.20 1.59
CA MET A 93 18.36 0.26 1.23
C MET A 93 18.02 -0.54 -0.05
N PHE A 94 16.74 -0.77 -0.33
CA PHE A 94 16.24 -1.55 -1.47
C PHE A 94 15.57 -0.68 -2.54
N ALA A 95 15.11 0.52 -2.19
CA ALA A 95 14.47 1.45 -3.11
C ALA A 95 14.85 2.91 -2.76
N PRO A 96 16.09 3.33 -3.07
CA PRO A 96 16.54 4.70 -2.78
C PRO A 96 15.94 5.75 -3.72
N GLY A 97 15.39 5.37 -4.87
CA GLY A 97 14.87 6.26 -5.92
C GLY A 97 13.47 6.77 -5.64
N THR A 98 13.28 7.47 -4.53
CA THR A 98 12.03 8.12 -4.15
C THR A 98 12.26 9.51 -3.56
N GLY A 99 11.21 10.34 -3.52
CA GLY A 99 11.30 11.73 -3.05
C GLY A 99 11.42 11.85 -1.53
N THR A 100 10.81 10.95 -0.79
CA THR A 100 10.70 10.99 0.68
C THR A 100 11.15 9.67 1.34
N PRO A 101 12.40 9.25 1.15
CA PRO A 101 12.88 7.99 1.71
C PRO A 101 12.93 8.04 3.25
N VAL A 102 12.32 7.05 3.90
CA VAL A 102 12.33 6.91 5.36
C VAL A 102 12.85 5.53 5.76
N PRO A 103 13.90 5.43 6.59
CA PRO A 103 14.38 4.14 7.12
C PRO A 103 13.32 3.39 7.93
N GLY A 104 13.49 2.07 8.04
CA GLY A 104 12.57 1.20 8.75
C GLY A 104 11.40 0.73 7.89
N GLY A 105 11.56 0.77 6.56
CA GLY A 105 10.66 0.16 5.60
C GLY A 105 10.83 -1.35 5.49
N PHE A 106 10.35 -1.93 4.40
CA PHE A 106 10.36 -3.37 4.16
C PHE A 106 11.36 -3.74 3.07
N THR A 107 11.88 -4.98 3.15
CA THR A 107 12.73 -5.51 2.10
C THR A 107 11.94 -5.74 0.81
N SER A 108 12.63 -5.85 -0.31
CA SER A 108 12.00 -6.22 -1.59
C SER A 108 11.27 -7.57 -1.51
N PHE A 109 11.82 -8.53 -0.73
CA PHE A 109 11.18 -9.83 -0.53
C PHE A 109 9.85 -9.70 0.24
N GLU A 110 9.85 -9.04 1.40
CA GLU A 110 8.67 -8.83 2.23
C GLU A 110 7.57 -8.06 1.47
N THR A 111 7.98 -7.08 0.67
CA THR A 111 7.09 -6.30 -0.20
C THR A 111 6.36 -7.19 -1.20
N LEU A 112 7.10 -7.99 -1.97
CA LEU A 112 6.50 -8.89 -2.97
C LEU A 112 5.65 -9.97 -2.30
N GLU A 113 6.05 -10.44 -1.13
CA GLU A 113 5.28 -11.43 -0.38
C GLU A 113 3.98 -10.85 0.17
N LEU A 114 4.00 -9.63 0.71
CA LEU A 114 2.79 -8.94 1.15
C LEU A 114 1.79 -8.78 0.00
N ILE A 115 2.26 -8.32 -1.16
CA ILE A 115 1.43 -8.15 -2.36
C ILE A 115 0.74 -9.48 -2.72
N ARG A 116 1.49 -10.57 -2.78
CA ARG A 116 0.94 -11.89 -3.13
C ARG A 116 -0.05 -12.41 -2.10
N LEU A 117 0.31 -12.36 -0.82
CA LEU A 117 -0.54 -12.86 0.27
C LEU A 117 -1.81 -12.04 0.44
N ALA A 118 -1.69 -10.71 0.35
CA ALA A 118 -2.82 -9.82 0.55
C ALA A 118 -3.80 -9.82 -0.63
N LEU A 119 -3.27 -9.80 -1.86
CA LEU A 119 -4.09 -9.47 -3.04
C LEU A 119 -4.55 -10.67 -3.87
N THR A 120 -3.92 -11.84 -3.73
CA THR A 120 -4.37 -13.03 -4.50
C THR A 120 -5.82 -13.37 -4.16
N GLY A 121 -6.67 -13.43 -5.18
CA GLY A 121 -8.09 -13.74 -5.04
C GLY A 121 -8.99 -12.57 -4.65
N LEU A 122 -8.44 -11.37 -4.34
CA LEU A 122 -9.25 -10.18 -4.11
C LEU A 122 -9.89 -9.69 -5.42
N ASN A 123 -10.99 -8.94 -5.27
CA ASN A 123 -11.64 -8.28 -6.39
C ASN A 123 -10.92 -6.99 -6.80
N THR A 124 -9.61 -7.09 -7.12
CA THR A 124 -8.82 -5.95 -7.58
C THR A 124 -9.36 -5.47 -8.93
N VAL A 125 -9.70 -4.19 -9.02
CA VAL A 125 -10.24 -3.52 -10.21
C VAL A 125 -9.26 -2.52 -10.82
N GLY A 126 -8.24 -2.11 -10.08
CA GLY A 126 -7.20 -1.21 -10.55
C GLY A 126 -6.03 -1.18 -9.56
N PHE A 127 -4.91 -0.68 -10.05
CA PHE A 127 -3.73 -0.38 -9.23
C PHE A 127 -2.94 0.77 -9.82
N ASP A 128 -2.19 1.44 -8.99
CA ASP A 128 -1.11 2.33 -9.41
C ASP A 128 0.16 2.06 -8.57
N LEU A 129 1.26 2.59 -9.04
CA LEU A 129 2.53 2.61 -8.34
C LEU A 129 3.09 4.02 -8.47
N VAL A 130 3.35 4.64 -7.33
CA VAL A 130 3.70 6.07 -7.25
C VAL A 130 5.05 6.32 -6.59
N GLU A 131 5.49 7.57 -6.63
CA GLU A 131 6.70 8.10 -5.96
C GLU A 131 8.03 7.53 -6.49
N VAL A 132 8.06 6.82 -7.62
CA VAL A 132 9.34 6.41 -8.23
C VAL A 132 10.02 7.64 -8.85
N ALA A 133 11.23 7.92 -8.38
CA ALA A 133 12.04 9.07 -8.81
C ALA A 133 13.42 8.59 -9.32
N PRO A 134 13.53 8.19 -10.61
CA PRO A 134 14.74 7.60 -11.19
C PRO A 134 16.00 8.44 -11.01
N ASN A 135 15.86 9.76 -11.02
CA ASN A 135 17.00 10.66 -10.86
C ASN A 135 17.74 10.55 -9.53
N TYR A 136 17.12 9.90 -8.53
CA TYR A 136 17.70 9.69 -7.20
C TYR A 136 18.36 8.31 -7.06
N ASP A 137 18.23 7.44 -8.05
CA ASP A 137 18.83 6.10 -8.05
C ASP A 137 19.66 5.81 -9.30
N PRO A 138 20.92 6.24 -9.37
CA PRO A 138 21.80 5.96 -10.50
C PRO A 138 22.04 4.46 -10.76
N SER A 139 21.71 3.61 -9.80
CA SER A 139 21.85 2.15 -9.90
C SER A 139 20.63 1.46 -10.51
N GLU A 140 19.53 2.19 -10.74
CA GLU A 140 18.27 1.69 -11.31
C GLU A 140 17.62 0.54 -10.51
N ILE A 141 18.00 0.38 -9.23
CA ILE A 141 17.49 -0.69 -8.36
C ILE A 141 16.00 -0.48 -8.08
N THR A 142 15.63 0.79 -7.83
CA THR A 142 14.24 1.18 -7.54
C THR A 142 13.33 0.92 -8.74
N GLU A 143 13.76 1.28 -9.94
CA GLU A 143 12.99 1.08 -11.17
C GLU A 143 12.81 -0.40 -11.49
N LEU A 144 13.85 -1.21 -11.25
CA LEU A 144 13.77 -2.66 -11.40
C LEU A 144 12.75 -3.26 -10.41
N LEU A 145 12.77 -2.82 -9.15
CA LEU A 145 11.80 -3.26 -8.15
C LEU A 145 10.39 -2.78 -8.50
N ALA A 146 10.23 -1.52 -8.89
CA ALA A 146 8.95 -0.96 -9.33
C ALA A 146 8.37 -1.73 -10.51
N SER A 147 9.19 -2.02 -11.52
CA SER A 147 8.82 -2.86 -12.66
C SER A 147 8.37 -4.25 -12.21
N ARG A 148 9.08 -4.85 -11.24
CA ARG A 148 8.72 -6.15 -10.68
C ARG A 148 7.38 -6.10 -9.94
N ILE A 149 7.11 -5.06 -9.16
CA ILE A 149 5.84 -4.87 -8.45
C ILE A 149 4.67 -4.74 -9.45
N VAL A 150 4.84 -3.93 -10.50
CA VAL A 150 3.82 -3.83 -11.57
C VAL A 150 3.57 -5.19 -12.23
N HIS A 151 4.62 -5.98 -12.45
CA HIS A 151 4.50 -7.33 -12.98
C HIS A 151 3.71 -8.26 -12.05
N GLU A 152 3.90 -8.18 -10.72
CA GLU A 152 3.09 -8.92 -9.75
C GLU A 152 1.61 -8.53 -9.85
N PHE A 153 1.28 -7.26 -9.97
CA PHE A 153 -0.11 -6.83 -10.16
C PHE A 153 -0.74 -7.39 -11.44
N ILE A 154 -0.01 -7.38 -12.55
CA ILE A 154 -0.47 -8.00 -13.81
C ILE A 154 -0.68 -9.51 -13.62
N ALA A 155 0.25 -10.19 -12.96
CA ALA A 155 0.14 -11.61 -12.66
C ALA A 155 -1.09 -11.92 -11.78
N LEU A 156 -1.37 -11.09 -10.76
CA LEU A 156 -2.55 -11.23 -9.91
C LEU A 156 -3.87 -11.08 -10.68
N LEU A 157 -3.94 -10.16 -11.64
CA LEU A 157 -5.10 -10.04 -12.53
C LEU A 157 -5.26 -11.26 -13.43
N ALA A 158 -4.16 -11.82 -13.91
CA ALA A 158 -4.18 -13.08 -14.69
C ALA A 158 -4.64 -14.26 -13.81
N CYS A 159 -4.14 -14.36 -12.58
CA CYS A 159 -4.58 -15.35 -11.60
C CYS A 159 -6.09 -15.26 -11.33
N LYS A 160 -6.59 -14.05 -11.09
CA LYS A 160 -8.03 -13.79 -10.90
C LYS A 160 -8.84 -14.29 -12.09
N LYS A 161 -8.42 -13.98 -13.32
CA LYS A 161 -9.06 -14.43 -14.55
C LYS A 161 -9.03 -15.94 -14.71
N ALA A 162 -8.00 -16.61 -14.21
CA ALA A 162 -7.84 -18.06 -14.21
C ALA A 162 -8.56 -18.77 -13.03
N GLY A 163 -9.24 -18.02 -12.15
CA GLY A 163 -9.92 -18.58 -10.98
C GLY A 163 -8.98 -18.98 -9.83
N ILE A 164 -7.74 -18.52 -9.83
CA ILE A 164 -6.78 -18.77 -8.75
C ILE A 164 -7.04 -17.75 -7.63
N THR A 165 -7.44 -18.26 -6.47
CA THR A 165 -7.88 -17.46 -5.33
C THR A 165 -6.92 -17.49 -4.15
N GLU A 166 -5.92 -18.36 -4.18
CA GLU A 166 -4.96 -18.53 -3.10
C GLU A 166 -3.53 -18.50 -3.61
N TYR A 167 -2.64 -17.86 -2.86
CA TYR A 167 -1.21 -17.94 -3.08
C TYR A 167 -0.63 -19.11 -2.30
N ALA A 168 -0.04 -20.06 -3.03
CA ALA A 168 0.60 -21.22 -2.44
C ALA A 168 2.11 -21.21 -2.70
N TYR A 169 2.90 -21.46 -1.65
CA TYR A 169 4.33 -21.73 -1.80
C TYR A 169 4.52 -23.10 -2.49
N ARG A 170 5.29 -23.12 -3.57
CA ARG A 170 5.79 -24.37 -4.12
C ARG A 170 6.84 -24.92 -3.13
N GLY A 171 6.49 -25.95 -2.37
CA GLY A 171 7.40 -26.58 -1.42
C GLY A 171 6.77 -27.03 -0.10
N LYS A 172 5.45 -26.95 0.01
CA LYS A 172 4.71 -27.67 1.04
C LYS A 172 4.06 -28.90 0.38
N GLU A 173 4.86 -29.91 0.11
CA GLU A 173 4.48 -31.31 0.08
C GLU A 173 5.14 -32.01 1.27
#